data_28cb7393ca0a700c28804c48722034c8
#
_entry.id   28cb7393ca0a700c28804c48722034c8
#
_cell.length_a   1.000
_cell.length_b   1.000
_cell.length_c   1.000
_cell.angle_alpha   90.00
_cell.angle_beta   90.00
_cell.angle_gamma   90.00
#
_symmetry.space_group_name_H-M   'P 1'
#
loop_
_entity.id
_entity.type
_entity.pdbx_description
1 polymer ?
#
loop_
_entity_poly.entity_id
_entity_poly.type
_entity_poly.pdbx_seq_one_letter_code
_entity_poly.pdbx_strand_id
1 'polypeptide(L)'
;MMKTELIRIYDPAEDAEGVLRAGDILAHGGLVAIPTETVYGLAANAYDEAAVKAVYAAKGRPSDNPMIVHIAELSALPELVTAIPENAKILAEAFWPGPLTMVLPRSPKIPLTTTGGLQTVAI
;
A
#
# COMPACT_ATOMS: atom_id res chain seq x y z
N MET A 1 -18.25 11.99 -15.50
CA MET A 1 -16.95 11.53 -16.07
C MET A 1 -15.87 11.67 -15.01
N MET A 2 -15.07 10.64 -14.84
CA MET A 2 -13.92 10.69 -13.95
C MET A 2 -12.86 11.65 -14.51
N LYS A 3 -12.36 12.54 -13.67
CA LYS A 3 -11.27 13.46 -14.05
C LYS A 3 -9.98 12.98 -13.42
N THR A 4 -8.99 12.62 -14.25
CA THR A 4 -7.67 12.21 -13.79
C THR A 4 -6.75 13.43 -13.79
N GLU A 5 -6.09 13.66 -12.67
CA GLU A 5 -5.03 14.66 -12.51
C GLU A 5 -3.67 14.02 -12.79
N LEU A 6 -2.84 14.67 -13.61
CA LEU A 6 -1.47 14.24 -13.85
C LEU A 6 -0.53 15.10 -13.01
N ILE A 7 0.12 14.48 -12.02
CA ILE A 7 1.10 15.11 -11.15
C ILE A 7 2.48 14.69 -11.62
N ARG A 8 3.30 15.63 -12.07
CA ARG A 8 4.69 15.37 -12.48
C ARG A 8 5.62 15.56 -11.31
N ILE A 9 6.40 14.53 -10.99
CA ILE A 9 7.39 14.52 -9.90
C ILE A 9 8.70 14.03 -10.50
N TYR A 10 9.70 14.89 -10.59
CA TYR A 10 11.03 14.56 -11.06
C TYR A 10 12.00 14.35 -9.89
N ASP A 11 11.86 15.16 -8.85
CA ASP A 11 12.58 15.04 -7.59
C ASP A 11 11.61 15.17 -6.43
N PRO A 12 11.46 14.13 -5.58
CA PRO A 12 10.49 14.17 -4.48
C PRO A 12 10.72 15.30 -3.45
N ALA A 13 11.94 15.78 -3.31
CA ALA A 13 12.25 16.87 -2.39
C ALA A 13 11.89 18.23 -3.00
N GLU A 14 12.17 18.43 -4.30
CA GLU A 14 11.82 19.67 -5.02
C GLU A 14 10.33 19.73 -5.35
N ASP A 15 9.74 18.59 -5.68
CA ASP A 15 8.32 18.46 -6.04
C ASP A 15 7.44 18.02 -4.85
N ALA A 16 7.81 18.43 -3.63
CA ALA A 16 7.14 18.02 -2.39
C ALA A 16 5.63 18.31 -2.38
N GLU A 17 5.18 19.40 -3.00
CA GLU A 17 3.76 19.73 -3.13
C GLU A 17 3.00 18.66 -3.91
N GLY A 18 3.56 18.14 -5.00
CA GLY A 18 2.99 17.04 -5.77
C GLY A 18 2.91 15.74 -4.97
N VAL A 19 3.94 15.43 -4.19
CA VAL A 19 3.97 14.26 -3.28
C VAL A 19 2.89 14.39 -2.22
N LEU A 20 2.77 15.55 -1.57
CA LEU A 20 1.74 15.83 -0.56
C LEU A 20 0.33 15.74 -1.16
N ARG A 21 0.14 16.26 -2.37
CA ARG A 21 -1.13 16.17 -3.09
C ARG A 21 -1.54 14.72 -3.35
N ALA A 22 -0.62 13.88 -3.79
CA ALA A 22 -0.86 12.44 -3.99
C ALA A 22 -1.22 11.74 -2.68
N GLY A 23 -0.49 12.03 -1.59
CA GLY A 23 -0.78 11.52 -0.26
C GLY A 23 -2.17 11.93 0.26
N ASP A 24 -2.56 13.17 0.03
CA ASP A 24 -3.88 13.70 0.39
C ASP A 24 -5.02 12.99 -0.35
N ILE A 25 -4.84 12.72 -1.64
CA ILE A 25 -5.80 11.93 -2.43
C ILE A 25 -5.99 10.53 -1.83
N LEU A 26 -4.89 9.85 -1.50
CA LEU A 26 -4.94 8.52 -0.87
C LEU A 26 -5.60 8.57 0.50
N ALA A 27 -5.27 9.56 1.33
CA ALA A 27 -5.84 9.72 2.67
C ALA A 27 -7.37 9.93 2.65
N HIS A 28 -7.89 10.55 1.60
CA HIS A 28 -9.32 10.78 1.41
C HIS A 28 -10.03 9.72 0.56
N GLY A 29 -9.45 8.54 0.43
CA GLY A 29 -10.07 7.38 -0.24
C GLY A 29 -9.97 7.40 -1.77
N GLY A 30 -9.16 8.29 -2.33
CA GLY A 30 -8.89 8.34 -3.77
C GLY A 30 -7.86 7.27 -4.21
N LEU A 31 -7.69 7.15 -5.51
CA LEU A 31 -6.71 6.25 -6.13
C LEU A 31 -5.60 7.06 -6.76
N VAL A 32 -4.38 6.56 -6.66
CA VAL A 32 -3.18 7.18 -7.26
C VAL A 32 -2.35 6.12 -7.96
N ALA A 33 -2.01 6.33 -9.23
CA ALA A 33 -1.00 5.53 -9.90
C ALA A 33 0.38 6.02 -9.47
N ILE A 34 1.14 5.16 -8.81
CA ILE A 34 2.47 5.46 -8.26
C ILE A 34 3.56 4.66 -8.97
N PRO A 35 4.77 5.21 -9.12
CA PRO A 35 5.90 4.42 -9.60
C PRO A 35 6.31 3.38 -8.56
N THR A 36 6.75 2.22 -9.05
CA THR A 36 7.31 1.14 -8.22
C THR A 36 8.66 0.70 -8.79
N GLU A 37 9.28 -0.30 -8.17
CA GLU A 37 10.54 -0.89 -8.66
C GLU A 37 10.41 -1.62 -10.00
N THR A 38 9.19 -1.89 -10.46
CA THR A 38 8.92 -2.57 -11.74
C THR A 38 8.06 -1.72 -12.67
N VAL A 39 6.76 -1.61 -12.40
CA VAL A 39 5.77 -0.88 -13.21
C VAL A 39 4.95 0.04 -12.32
N TYR A 40 4.21 0.99 -12.91
CA TYR A 40 3.26 1.78 -12.14
C TYR A 40 2.21 0.90 -11.47
N GLY A 41 2.01 1.13 -10.17
CA GLY A 41 0.99 0.47 -9.36
C GLY A 41 -0.19 1.41 -9.07
N LEU A 42 -1.41 0.88 -9.06
CA LEU A 42 -2.58 1.62 -8.61
C LEU A 42 -2.71 1.48 -7.10
N ALA A 43 -2.47 2.58 -6.39
CA ALA A 43 -2.46 2.63 -4.94
C ALA A 43 -3.78 3.14 -4.36
N ALA A 44 -4.11 2.64 -3.18
CA ALA A 44 -5.21 3.08 -2.34
C ALA A 44 -4.80 3.01 -0.86
N ASN A 45 -5.55 3.68 0.01
CA ASN A 45 -5.39 3.52 1.45
C ASN A 45 -5.76 2.09 1.86
N ALA A 46 -4.79 1.34 2.38
CA ALA A 46 -4.95 -0.06 2.78
C ALA A 46 -5.97 -0.28 3.91
N TYR A 47 -6.27 0.75 4.68
CA TYR A 47 -7.27 0.72 5.75
C TYR A 47 -8.69 1.02 5.26
N ASP A 48 -8.84 1.54 4.05
CA ASP A 48 -10.13 1.95 3.48
C ASP A 48 -10.67 0.87 2.54
N GLU A 49 -11.65 0.13 3.03
CA GLU A 49 -12.29 -0.96 2.28
C GLU A 49 -12.91 -0.47 0.95
N ALA A 50 -13.52 0.71 0.94
CA ALA A 50 -14.13 1.27 -0.26
C ALA A 50 -13.09 1.63 -1.31
N ALA A 51 -11.98 2.25 -0.89
CA ALA A 51 -10.86 2.58 -1.76
C ALA A 51 -10.20 1.33 -2.34
N VAL A 52 -10.00 0.28 -1.54
CA VAL A 52 -9.46 -1.00 -2.02
C VAL A 52 -10.40 -1.68 -3.02
N LYS A 53 -11.70 -1.69 -2.77
CA LYS A 53 -12.70 -2.18 -3.75
C LYS A 53 -12.66 -1.41 -5.07
N ALA A 54 -12.43 -0.10 -5.00
CA ALA A 54 -12.29 0.72 -6.20
C ALA A 54 -11.05 0.34 -7.04
N VAL A 55 -9.94 -0.09 -6.42
CA VAL A 55 -8.78 -0.63 -7.15
C VAL A 55 -9.15 -1.91 -7.90
N TYR A 56 -9.80 -2.86 -7.24
CA TYR A 56 -10.23 -4.11 -7.88
C TYR A 56 -11.16 -3.82 -9.06
N ALA A 57 -12.13 -2.93 -8.88
CA ALA A 57 -13.07 -2.53 -9.93
C ALA A 57 -12.35 -1.87 -11.12
N ALA A 58 -11.45 -0.92 -10.86
CA ALA A 58 -10.71 -0.21 -11.90
C ALA A 58 -9.80 -1.13 -12.73
N LYS A 59 -9.22 -2.16 -12.11
CA LYS A 59 -8.33 -3.12 -12.78
C LYS A 59 -9.07 -4.32 -13.37
N GLY A 60 -10.35 -4.51 -13.09
CA GLY A 60 -11.05 -5.75 -13.42
C GLY A 60 -10.44 -6.97 -12.74
N ARG A 61 -9.80 -6.78 -11.58
CA ARG A 61 -9.08 -7.82 -10.86
C ARG A 61 -10.01 -8.53 -9.88
N PRO A 62 -9.94 -9.87 -9.75
CA PRO A 62 -10.70 -10.59 -8.72
C PRO A 62 -10.33 -10.12 -7.31
N SER A 63 -11.34 -9.95 -6.45
CA SER A 63 -11.18 -9.44 -5.08
C SER A 63 -10.54 -10.44 -4.12
N ASP A 64 -10.35 -11.68 -4.52
CA ASP A 64 -9.61 -12.72 -3.78
C ASP A 64 -8.10 -12.69 -4.01
N ASN A 65 -7.62 -11.81 -4.88
CA ASN A 65 -6.20 -11.62 -5.16
C ASN A 65 -5.63 -10.52 -4.25
N PRO A 66 -4.86 -10.88 -3.19
CA PRO A 66 -4.46 -9.93 -2.15
C PRO A 66 -3.66 -8.74 -2.67
N MET A 67 -3.81 -7.60 -2.00
CA MET A 67 -2.95 -6.43 -2.17
C MET A 67 -1.66 -6.60 -1.36
N ILE A 68 -0.58 -5.96 -1.81
CA ILE A 68 0.65 -5.81 -1.03
C ILE A 68 0.62 -4.41 -0.40
N VAL A 69 0.68 -4.35 0.91
CA VAL A 69 0.72 -3.08 1.65
C VAL A 69 2.14 -2.53 1.63
N HIS A 70 2.29 -1.28 1.23
CA HIS A 70 3.57 -0.58 1.25
C HIS A 70 3.64 0.30 2.49
N ILE A 71 4.78 0.30 3.15
CA ILE A 71 5.07 1.18 4.30
C ILE A 71 6.34 2.00 4.01
N ALA A 72 6.38 3.22 4.56
CA ALA A 72 7.54 4.09 4.45
C ALA A 72 8.53 3.89 5.61
N GLU A 73 8.07 3.41 6.76
CA GLU A 73 8.84 3.28 7.98
C GLU A 73 8.52 1.98 8.72
N LEU A 74 9.53 1.35 9.32
CA LEU A 74 9.37 0.15 10.15
C LEU A 74 8.42 0.35 11.33
N SER A 75 8.33 1.57 11.85
CA SER A 75 7.42 1.94 12.95
C SER A 75 5.94 1.74 12.62
N ALA A 76 5.57 1.68 11.33
CA ALA A 76 4.21 1.39 10.90
C ALA A 76 3.84 -0.10 11.00
N LEU A 77 4.81 -1.00 11.01
CA LEU A 77 4.57 -2.45 10.96
C LEU A 77 3.71 -2.98 12.11
N PRO A 78 3.88 -2.58 13.40
CA PRO A 78 3.05 -3.05 14.50
C PRO A 78 1.56 -2.71 14.39
N GLU A 79 1.20 -1.72 13.59
CA GLU A 79 -0.20 -1.36 13.33
C GLU A 79 -0.88 -2.34 12.34
N LEU A 80 -0.09 -2.97 11.49
CA LEU A 80 -0.55 -3.79 10.37
C LEU A 80 -0.62 -5.26 10.69
N VAL A 81 0.15 -5.72 11.68
CA VAL A 81 0.31 -7.14 12.01
C VAL A 81 0.13 -7.39 13.51
N THR A 82 -0.26 -8.60 13.86
CA THR A 82 -0.43 -9.01 15.27
C THR A 82 0.83 -9.64 15.87
N ALA A 83 1.77 -10.06 15.05
CA ALA A 83 3.02 -10.66 15.49
C ALA A 83 4.14 -10.37 14.49
N ILE A 84 5.33 -10.09 15.00
CA ILE A 84 6.56 -9.88 14.23
C ILE A 84 7.61 -10.87 14.76
N PRO A 85 7.77 -12.03 14.11
CA PRO A 85 8.78 -13.01 14.50
C PRO A 85 10.19 -12.42 14.37
N GLU A 86 11.15 -12.96 15.14
CA GLU A 86 12.52 -12.46 15.14
C GLU A 86 13.19 -12.52 13.77
N ASN A 87 12.96 -13.58 13.00
CA ASN A 87 13.47 -13.70 11.63
C ASN A 87 12.86 -12.60 10.69
N ALA A 88 11.62 -12.17 10.92
CA ALA A 88 11.03 -11.08 10.15
C ALA A 88 11.72 -9.75 10.46
N LYS A 89 12.09 -9.49 11.72
CA LYS A 89 12.87 -8.29 12.10
C LYS A 89 14.23 -8.29 11.43
N ILE A 90 14.94 -9.40 11.47
CA ILE A 90 16.26 -9.55 10.83
C ILE A 90 16.17 -9.29 9.32
N LEU A 91 15.16 -9.85 8.67
CA LEU A 91 14.94 -9.64 7.23
C LEU A 91 14.58 -8.20 6.90
N ALA A 92 13.72 -7.57 7.70
CA ALA A 92 13.35 -6.17 7.52
C ALA A 92 14.58 -5.25 7.66
N GLU A 93 15.40 -5.45 8.68
CA GLU A 93 16.62 -4.67 8.90
C GLU A 93 17.65 -4.85 7.77
N ALA A 94 17.73 -6.06 7.20
CA ALA A 94 18.68 -6.35 6.13
C ALA A 94 18.23 -5.86 4.74
N PHE A 95 16.94 -5.88 4.45
CA PHE A 95 16.43 -5.70 3.08
C PHE A 95 15.46 -4.53 2.90
N TRP A 96 14.97 -3.90 3.95
CA TRP A 96 14.15 -2.70 3.87
C TRP A 96 14.96 -1.44 4.17
N PRO A 97 14.73 -0.35 3.42
CA PRO A 97 13.80 -0.22 2.30
C PRO A 97 14.22 -1.05 1.09
N GLY A 98 13.26 -1.70 0.45
CA GLY A 98 13.50 -2.54 -0.72
C GLY A 98 12.30 -3.42 -1.07
N PRO A 99 12.39 -4.23 -2.14
CA PRO A 99 11.26 -4.95 -2.71
C PRO A 99 10.94 -6.28 -1.99
N LEU A 100 11.53 -6.56 -0.84
CA LEU A 100 11.19 -7.75 -0.06
C LEU A 100 9.76 -7.64 0.44
N THR A 101 8.92 -8.61 0.13
CA THR A 101 7.57 -8.74 0.67
C THR A 101 7.53 -9.85 1.70
N MET A 102 7.02 -9.54 2.88
CA MET A 102 6.80 -10.51 3.96
C MET A 102 5.30 -10.73 4.17
N VAL A 103 4.90 -11.97 4.42
CA VAL A 103 3.51 -12.33 4.75
C VAL A 103 3.44 -12.63 6.24
N LEU A 104 2.65 -11.82 6.95
CA LEU A 104 2.55 -11.85 8.42
C LEU A 104 1.08 -11.90 8.87
N PRO A 105 0.80 -12.30 10.13
CA PRO A 105 -0.57 -12.30 10.65
C PRO A 105 -1.20 -10.91 10.63
N ARG A 106 -2.35 -10.78 10.00
CA ARG A 106 -3.09 -9.52 9.82
C ARG A 106 -3.56 -8.93 11.14
N SER A 107 -3.35 -7.63 11.34
CA SER A 107 -4.05 -6.85 12.36
C SER A 107 -5.54 -6.69 12.00
N PRO A 108 -6.45 -6.66 12.98
CA PRO A 108 -7.86 -6.35 12.73
C PRO A 108 -8.11 -4.99 12.07
N LYS A 109 -7.15 -4.06 12.14
CA LYS A 109 -7.22 -2.75 11.48
C LYS A 109 -7.19 -2.85 9.95
N ILE A 110 -6.59 -3.91 9.40
CA ILE A 110 -6.55 -4.14 7.95
C ILE A 110 -7.83 -4.88 7.53
N PRO A 111 -8.64 -4.30 6.64
CA PRO A 111 -9.84 -4.98 6.13
C PRO A 111 -9.51 -6.28 5.40
N LEU A 112 -10.38 -7.27 5.49
CA LEU A 112 -10.25 -8.51 4.72
C LEU A 112 -10.26 -8.29 3.20
N THR A 113 -10.89 -7.22 2.74
CA THR A 113 -10.85 -6.81 1.33
C THR A 113 -9.41 -6.56 0.86
N THR A 114 -8.58 -5.94 1.69
CA THR A 114 -7.16 -5.67 1.39
C THR A 114 -6.36 -6.96 1.27
N THR A 115 -6.66 -7.95 2.08
CA THR A 115 -5.93 -9.24 2.13
C THR A 115 -6.56 -10.33 1.26
N GLY A 116 -7.55 -10.00 0.42
CA GLY A 116 -8.25 -10.99 -0.40
C GLY A 116 -8.99 -12.05 0.43
N GLY A 117 -9.42 -11.71 1.64
CA GLY A 117 -10.10 -12.60 2.57
C GLY A 117 -9.19 -13.43 3.49
N LEU A 118 -7.87 -13.23 3.41
CA LEU A 118 -6.91 -13.99 4.20
C LEU A 118 -6.67 -13.38 5.60
N GLN A 119 -6.31 -14.21 6.57
CA GLN A 119 -5.91 -13.78 7.91
C GLN A 119 -4.45 -13.34 7.99
N THR A 120 -3.77 -13.29 6.86
CA THR A 120 -2.42 -12.77 6.69
C THR A 120 -2.43 -11.53 5.81
N VAL A 121 -1.41 -10.69 5.95
CA VAL A 121 -1.19 -9.52 5.11
C VAL A 121 0.22 -9.56 4.53
N ALA A 122 0.34 -9.19 3.27
CA ALA A 122 1.62 -9.02 2.58
C ALA A 122 2.09 -7.56 2.72
N ILE A 123 3.30 -7.31 3.19
CA ILE A 123 3.88 -5.99 3.46
C ILE A 123 5.26 -5.90 2.82
#